data_72b63994e63943b5a28c328dbb5a3753
#
_entry.id   72b63994e63943b5a28c328dbb5a3753
#
_cell.length_a   1.000
_cell.length_b   1.000
_cell.length_c   1.000
_cell.angle_alpha   90.00
_cell.angle_beta   90.00
_cell.angle_gamma   90.00
#
_symmetry.space_group_name_H-M   'P 1'
#
loop_
_entity.id
_entity.type
_entity.pdbx_description
1 polymer ?
#
loop_
_entity_poly.entity_id
_entity_poly.type
_entity_poly.pdbx_seq_one_letter_code
_entity_poly.pdbx_strand_id
1 'polypeptide(L)'
;TGVQTCALPIYVEGARDRIMYNDNGYIERIMREVGQAFGTRFEFECYDIGHLYTLAHFADKGLIKPPFLIQGVFGILGGIGAHPEDVTHMKRTADRLFGKDLHWSALGGGRAQMEVITLSASMGGNVRVGLEDSLWDGPGRLAESNAHQVRRVRGIIEGLGRAIATPDDARDMLQLKGGDRVAF
;
A
#
# COMPACT_ATOMS: atom_id res chain seq x y z
N THR A 1 10.19 8.66 6.15
CA THR A 1 8.91 9.32 5.86
C THR A 1 8.52 8.97 4.44
N GLY A 2 7.56 8.02 4.29
CA GLY A 2 7.00 7.69 3.00
C GLY A 2 6.25 8.91 2.44
N VAL A 3 6.48 9.26 1.19
CA VAL A 3 5.66 10.24 0.50
C VAL A 3 4.40 9.51 0.04
N GLN A 4 3.29 9.80 0.71
CA GLN A 4 1.98 9.33 0.28
C GLN A 4 1.57 10.09 -0.99
N THR A 5 1.58 9.43 -2.13
CA THR A 5 1.35 10.08 -3.41
C THR A 5 -0.12 10.09 -3.85
N CYS A 6 -1.04 9.50 -3.09
CA CYS A 6 -2.44 9.48 -3.49
C CYS A 6 -3.37 9.34 -2.29
N ALA A 7 -3.98 10.41 -1.85
CA ALA A 7 -5.21 10.33 -1.08
C ALA A 7 -6.37 10.74 -1.99
N LEU A 8 -6.98 9.80 -2.70
CA LEU A 8 -8.34 10.00 -3.15
C LEU A 8 -9.22 10.03 -1.90
N PRO A 9 -10.10 11.03 -1.74
CA PRO A 9 -11.01 11.05 -0.61
C PRO A 9 -11.82 9.75 -0.60
N ILE A 10 -11.75 9.01 0.47
CA ILE A 10 -12.53 7.77 0.69
C ILE A 10 -14.03 8.07 0.68
N TYR A 11 -14.40 9.33 0.85
CA TYR A 11 -15.77 9.82 0.84
C TYR A 11 -16.16 10.35 -0.55
N VAL A 12 -17.15 9.72 -1.17
CA VAL A 12 -17.68 10.06 -2.51
C VAL A 12 -18.03 11.55 -2.65
N GLU A 13 -18.61 12.15 -1.60
CA GLU A 13 -18.98 13.56 -1.60
C GLU A 13 -17.77 14.50 -1.60
N GLY A 14 -16.68 14.12 -0.95
CA GLY A 14 -15.43 14.88 -0.96
C GLY A 14 -14.64 14.77 -2.26
N ALA A 15 -14.98 13.80 -3.11
CA ALA A 15 -14.29 13.55 -4.38
C ALA A 15 -14.95 14.21 -5.61
N ARG A 16 -16.18 14.75 -5.47
CA ARG A 16 -16.98 15.23 -6.59
C ARG A 16 -16.28 16.28 -7.46
N ASP A 17 -15.55 17.18 -6.83
CA ASP A 17 -14.98 18.36 -7.49
C ASP A 17 -13.45 18.42 -7.36
N ARG A 18 -12.80 17.29 -7.07
CA ARG A 18 -11.36 17.23 -6.90
C ARG A 18 -10.72 16.29 -7.93
N ILE A 19 -9.72 16.80 -8.62
CA ILE A 19 -8.84 16.04 -9.50
C ILE A 19 -7.47 15.99 -8.83
N MET A 20 -6.95 14.79 -8.59
CA MET A 20 -5.56 14.62 -8.19
C MET A 20 -4.73 14.42 -9.44
N TYR A 21 -3.78 15.33 -9.64
CA TYR A 21 -2.85 15.24 -10.75
C TYR A 21 -1.64 14.39 -10.35
N ASN A 22 -1.59 13.17 -10.88
CA ASN A 22 -0.44 12.28 -10.84
C ASN A 22 -0.10 11.85 -12.27
N ASP A 23 0.19 12.83 -13.14
CA ASP A 23 0.66 12.51 -14.49
C ASP A 23 2.07 11.90 -14.45
N ASN A 24 2.43 11.21 -15.51
CA ASN A 24 3.70 10.50 -15.60
C ASN A 24 4.92 11.43 -15.43
N GLY A 25 4.84 12.67 -15.88
CA GLY A 25 5.92 13.65 -15.74
C GLY A 25 6.11 14.09 -14.29
N TYR A 26 5.02 14.29 -13.56
CA TYR A 26 5.07 14.63 -12.14
C TYR A 26 5.63 13.48 -11.30
N ILE A 27 5.17 12.24 -11.55
CA ILE A 27 5.67 11.04 -10.89
C ILE A 27 7.16 10.86 -11.19
N GLU A 28 7.59 10.96 -12.45
CA GLU A 28 9.01 10.87 -12.83
C GLU A 28 9.86 11.92 -12.13
N ARG A 29 9.38 13.15 -12.02
CA ARG A 29 10.08 14.22 -11.30
C ARG A 29 10.27 13.89 -9.83
N ILE A 30 9.24 13.39 -9.13
CA ILE A 30 9.35 12.96 -7.73
C ILE A 30 10.37 11.82 -7.59
N MET A 31 10.35 10.83 -8.47
CA MET A 31 11.30 9.73 -8.45
C MET A 31 12.74 10.21 -8.61
N ARG A 32 12.99 11.22 -9.43
CA ARG A 32 14.33 11.82 -9.61
C ARG A 32 14.72 12.74 -8.47
N GLU A 33 13.89 13.75 -8.17
CA GLU A 33 14.23 14.83 -7.25
C GLU A 33 14.20 14.38 -5.78
N VAL A 34 13.39 13.40 -5.43
CA VAL A 34 13.30 12.85 -4.06
C VAL A 34 13.95 11.47 -3.98
N GLY A 35 13.62 10.57 -4.87
CA GLY A 35 14.11 9.20 -4.86
C GLY A 35 15.61 9.12 -5.11
N GLN A 36 16.05 9.55 -6.30
CA GLN A 36 17.45 9.43 -6.69
C GLN A 36 18.36 10.42 -5.97
N ALA A 37 17.92 11.69 -5.82
CA ALA A 37 18.74 12.71 -5.21
C ALA A 37 19.01 12.48 -3.71
N PHE A 38 18.02 11.96 -2.98
CA PHE A 38 18.12 11.75 -1.53
C PHE A 38 18.15 10.27 -1.13
N GLY A 39 18.08 9.34 -2.10
CA GLY A 39 17.99 7.90 -1.82
C GLY A 39 16.73 7.52 -1.04
N THR A 40 15.63 8.25 -1.25
CA THR A 40 14.36 7.97 -0.60
C THR A 40 13.73 6.72 -1.20
N ARG A 41 13.22 5.83 -0.35
CA ARG A 41 12.39 4.70 -0.75
C ARG A 41 10.93 5.10 -0.73
N PHE A 42 10.17 4.55 -1.68
CA PHE A 42 8.74 4.83 -1.82
C PHE A 42 7.91 3.59 -1.46
N GLU A 43 6.78 3.83 -0.87
CA GLU A 43 5.62 2.94 -0.92
C GLU A 43 4.75 3.40 -2.08
N PHE A 44 4.40 2.47 -2.96
CA PHE A 44 3.64 2.75 -4.17
C PHE A 44 2.19 2.30 -4.00
N GLU A 45 1.28 3.24 -3.79
CA GLU A 45 -0.14 2.95 -3.75
C GLU A 45 -0.68 2.78 -5.17
N CYS A 46 -1.19 1.59 -5.47
CA CYS A 46 -1.78 1.23 -6.75
C CYS A 46 -3.28 0.98 -6.59
N TYR A 47 -4.09 1.83 -7.21
CA TYR A 47 -5.55 1.79 -7.17
C TYR A 47 -6.16 0.97 -8.29
N ASP A 48 -5.38 0.61 -9.28
CA ASP A 48 -5.80 -0.19 -10.42
C ASP A 48 -4.60 -0.94 -11.03
N ILE A 49 -4.87 -1.97 -11.82
CA ILE A 49 -3.85 -2.78 -12.49
C ILE A 49 -2.98 -1.95 -13.42
N GLY A 50 -3.54 -0.91 -14.06
CA GLY A 50 -2.80 0.01 -14.92
C GLY A 50 -1.66 0.70 -14.19
N HIS A 51 -1.81 0.99 -12.89
CA HIS A 51 -0.74 1.59 -12.09
C HIS A 51 0.46 0.66 -11.91
N LEU A 52 0.24 -0.66 -11.83
CA LEU A 52 1.33 -1.64 -11.77
C LEU A 52 2.19 -1.62 -13.04
N TYR A 53 1.57 -1.51 -14.21
CA TYR A 53 2.30 -1.41 -15.48
C TYR A 53 3.06 -0.09 -15.61
N THR A 54 2.47 1.01 -15.16
CA THR A 54 3.15 2.31 -15.10
C THR A 54 4.38 2.22 -14.19
N LEU A 55 4.24 1.60 -13.04
CA LEU A 55 5.35 1.41 -12.11
C LEU A 55 6.46 0.52 -12.68
N ALA A 56 6.09 -0.58 -13.34
CA ALA A 56 7.03 -1.45 -14.05
C ALA A 56 7.82 -0.67 -15.13
N HIS A 57 7.14 0.18 -15.90
CA HIS A 57 7.79 1.05 -16.88
C HIS A 57 8.84 1.99 -16.25
N PHE A 58 8.55 2.56 -15.07
CA PHE A 58 9.54 3.39 -14.36
C PHE A 58 10.70 2.57 -13.79
N ALA A 59 10.45 1.33 -13.37
CA ALA A 59 11.50 0.40 -12.97
C ALA A 59 12.41 0.05 -14.15
N ASP A 60 11.85 -0.25 -15.32
CA ASP A 60 12.61 -0.53 -16.55
C ASP A 60 13.46 0.67 -17.00
N LYS A 61 12.98 1.89 -16.76
CA LYS A 61 13.74 3.12 -16.98
C LYS A 61 14.85 3.36 -15.93
N GLY A 62 14.94 2.55 -14.90
CA GLY A 62 15.92 2.71 -13.81
C GLY A 62 15.62 3.90 -12.88
N LEU A 63 14.39 4.42 -12.89
CA LEU A 63 13.98 5.53 -12.02
C LEU A 63 13.74 5.10 -10.59
N ILE A 64 13.30 3.86 -10.41
CA ILE A 64 13.14 3.20 -9.12
C ILE A 64 13.87 1.87 -9.12
N LYS A 65 14.27 1.44 -7.94
CA LYS A 65 15.05 0.20 -7.75
C LYS A 65 14.44 -0.67 -6.66
N PRO A 66 14.59 -2.00 -6.76
CA PRO A 66 14.13 -2.90 -5.71
C PRO A 66 14.81 -2.61 -4.35
N PRO A 67 14.20 -3.05 -3.25
CA PRO A 67 12.91 -3.73 -3.18
C PRO A 67 11.74 -2.77 -3.44
N PHE A 68 10.64 -3.30 -4.02
CA PHE A 68 9.44 -2.53 -4.35
C PHE A 68 8.35 -2.79 -3.31
N LEU A 69 8.08 -1.82 -2.45
CA LEU A 69 6.90 -1.86 -1.57
C LEU A 69 5.69 -1.35 -2.35
N ILE A 70 4.84 -2.27 -2.76
CA ILE A 70 3.62 -1.96 -3.54
C ILE A 70 2.39 -2.28 -2.70
N GLN A 71 1.55 -1.28 -2.50
CA GLN A 71 0.30 -1.39 -1.78
C GLN A 71 -0.87 -1.33 -2.73
N GLY A 72 -1.60 -2.46 -2.86
CA GLY A 72 -2.89 -2.48 -3.54
C GLY A 72 -3.95 -1.78 -2.70
N VAL A 73 -4.65 -0.83 -3.29
CA VAL A 73 -5.74 -0.07 -2.66
C VAL A 73 -7.06 -0.52 -3.26
N PHE A 74 -7.92 -1.13 -2.44
CA PHE A 74 -9.13 -1.81 -2.91
C PHE A 74 -10.40 -1.17 -2.38
N GLY A 75 -11.44 -1.12 -3.22
CA GLY A 75 -12.77 -0.67 -2.83
C GLY A 75 -12.92 0.84 -2.71
N ILE A 76 -12.01 1.62 -3.29
CA ILE A 76 -12.13 3.07 -3.42
C ILE A 76 -12.75 3.39 -4.77
N LEU A 77 -13.72 4.31 -4.77
CA LEU A 77 -14.42 4.70 -6.00
C LEU A 77 -13.45 5.29 -7.02
N GLY A 78 -13.48 4.77 -8.24
CA GLY A 78 -12.54 5.14 -9.30
C GLY A 78 -11.31 4.22 -9.41
N GLY A 79 -11.12 3.30 -8.46
CA GLY A 79 -10.12 2.24 -8.50
C GLY A 79 -10.74 0.84 -8.64
N ILE A 80 -9.90 -0.18 -8.48
CA ILE A 80 -10.30 -1.58 -8.52
C ILE A 80 -11.21 -1.94 -7.34
N GLY A 81 -12.16 -2.85 -7.55
CA GLY A 81 -13.07 -3.35 -6.51
C GLY A 81 -12.35 -4.11 -5.40
N ALA A 82 -13.10 -4.42 -4.33
CA ALA A 82 -12.58 -5.19 -3.19
C ALA A 82 -13.03 -6.66 -3.22
N HIS A 83 -13.54 -7.15 -4.35
CA HIS A 83 -13.90 -8.56 -4.49
C HIS A 83 -12.63 -9.44 -4.41
N PRO A 84 -12.68 -10.63 -3.80
CA PRO A 84 -11.53 -11.52 -3.70
C PRO A 84 -10.81 -11.80 -5.03
N GLU A 85 -11.56 -11.89 -6.13
CA GLU A 85 -10.98 -12.08 -7.47
C GLU A 85 -10.17 -10.86 -7.92
N ASP A 86 -10.64 -9.64 -7.63
CA ASP A 86 -9.93 -8.40 -7.96
C ASP A 86 -8.60 -8.31 -7.19
N VAL A 87 -8.64 -8.60 -5.88
CA VAL A 87 -7.46 -8.61 -5.03
C VAL A 87 -6.46 -9.65 -5.51
N THR A 88 -6.93 -10.86 -5.79
CA THR A 88 -6.09 -11.97 -6.28
C THR A 88 -5.51 -11.64 -7.65
N HIS A 89 -6.31 -11.06 -8.55
CA HIS A 89 -5.86 -10.70 -9.90
C HIS A 89 -4.75 -9.63 -9.84
N MET A 90 -4.95 -8.60 -9.04
CA MET A 90 -3.96 -7.53 -8.89
C MET A 90 -2.66 -8.06 -8.27
N LYS A 91 -2.74 -8.88 -7.21
CA LYS A 91 -1.58 -9.52 -6.60
C LYS A 91 -0.79 -10.39 -7.60
N ARG A 92 -1.48 -11.25 -8.36
CA ARG A 92 -0.86 -12.08 -9.39
C ARG A 92 -0.20 -11.26 -10.50
N THR A 93 -0.78 -10.12 -10.85
CA THR A 93 -0.18 -9.20 -11.81
C THR A 93 1.09 -8.57 -11.24
N ALA A 94 1.07 -8.13 -9.98
CA ALA A 94 2.25 -7.62 -9.30
C ALA A 94 3.36 -8.66 -9.20
N ASP A 95 3.03 -9.91 -8.82
CA ASP A 95 4.00 -11.03 -8.79
C ASP A 95 4.67 -11.26 -10.13
N ARG A 96 3.90 -11.20 -11.22
CA ARG A 96 4.44 -11.39 -12.57
C ARG A 96 5.36 -10.25 -13.02
N LEU A 97 5.05 -9.01 -12.63
CA LEU A 97 5.81 -7.83 -13.04
C LEU A 97 7.08 -7.60 -12.20
N PHE A 98 7.02 -7.89 -10.90
CA PHE A 98 8.10 -7.53 -9.97
C PHE A 98 8.80 -8.74 -9.33
N GLY A 99 8.23 -9.93 -9.45
CA GLY A 99 8.83 -11.19 -9.01
C GLY A 99 9.27 -11.17 -7.53
N LYS A 100 10.48 -11.63 -7.28
CA LYS A 100 11.08 -11.74 -5.94
C LYS A 100 11.37 -10.39 -5.27
N ASP A 101 11.40 -9.33 -6.03
CA ASP A 101 11.71 -7.97 -5.56
C ASP A 101 10.46 -7.24 -5.03
N LEU A 102 9.29 -7.90 -5.12
CA LEU A 102 8.02 -7.39 -4.63
C LEU A 102 7.84 -7.60 -3.13
N HIS A 103 7.58 -6.52 -2.41
CA HIS A 103 6.97 -6.53 -1.09
C HIS A 103 5.52 -6.05 -1.24
N TRP A 104 4.62 -7.02 -1.35
CA TRP A 104 3.20 -6.73 -1.51
C TRP A 104 2.56 -6.31 -0.19
N SER A 105 1.72 -5.29 -0.22
CA SER A 105 0.82 -4.88 0.84
C SER A 105 -0.57 -4.63 0.27
N ALA A 106 -1.60 -4.70 1.10
CA ALA A 106 -2.95 -4.33 0.71
C ALA A 106 -3.68 -3.56 1.81
N LEU A 107 -4.55 -2.66 1.37
CA LEU A 107 -5.59 -2.04 2.19
C LEU A 107 -6.95 -2.16 1.51
N GLY A 108 -8.00 -2.22 2.30
CA GLY A 108 -9.39 -2.19 1.84
C GLY A 108 -10.13 -0.97 2.39
N GLY A 109 -10.81 -0.24 1.53
CA GLY A 109 -11.62 0.91 1.91
C GLY A 109 -12.91 0.49 2.62
N GLY A 110 -13.29 1.22 3.67
CA GLY A 110 -14.56 1.05 4.37
C GLY A 110 -14.78 -0.36 4.91
N ARG A 111 -15.94 -0.93 4.66
CA ARG A 111 -16.33 -2.25 5.18
C ARG A 111 -15.46 -3.40 4.67
N ALA A 112 -14.76 -3.23 3.56
CA ALA A 112 -13.91 -4.27 2.97
C ALA A 112 -12.55 -4.40 3.68
N GLN A 113 -12.18 -3.49 4.58
CA GLN A 113 -10.85 -3.46 5.18
C GLN A 113 -10.39 -4.83 5.70
N MET A 114 -11.14 -5.44 6.60
CA MET A 114 -10.70 -6.69 7.25
C MET A 114 -10.66 -7.89 6.30
N GLU A 115 -11.55 -7.95 5.33
CA GLU A 115 -11.59 -9.03 4.32
C GLU A 115 -10.37 -8.93 3.39
N VAL A 116 -10.10 -7.76 2.85
CA VAL A 116 -8.97 -7.51 1.94
C VAL A 116 -7.64 -7.81 2.62
N ILE A 117 -7.42 -7.30 3.85
CA ILE A 117 -6.15 -7.51 4.53
C ILE A 117 -5.96 -8.97 4.96
N THR A 118 -7.03 -9.66 5.32
CA THR A 118 -6.96 -11.10 5.65
C THR A 118 -6.58 -11.91 4.41
N LEU A 119 -7.15 -11.58 3.26
CA LEU A 119 -6.80 -12.21 1.99
C LEU A 119 -5.33 -11.92 1.61
N SER A 120 -4.88 -10.66 1.74
CA SER A 120 -3.47 -10.31 1.51
C SER A 120 -2.53 -11.11 2.41
N ALA A 121 -2.81 -11.17 3.71
CA ALA A 121 -2.03 -11.96 4.65
C ALA A 121 -2.00 -13.45 4.28
N SER A 122 -3.14 -14.03 3.86
CA SER A 122 -3.22 -15.42 3.42
C SER A 122 -2.34 -15.71 2.21
N MET A 123 -2.20 -14.74 1.29
CA MET A 123 -1.33 -14.82 0.11
C MET A 123 0.14 -14.44 0.39
N GLY A 124 0.53 -14.26 1.65
CA GLY A 124 1.90 -13.92 2.03
C GLY A 124 2.24 -12.44 1.97
N GLY A 125 1.25 -11.58 1.80
CA GLY A 125 1.42 -10.12 1.75
C GLY A 125 1.42 -9.46 3.11
N ASN A 126 1.87 -8.21 3.13
CA ASN A 126 1.71 -7.28 4.23
C ASN A 126 0.32 -6.66 4.22
N VAL A 127 -0.02 -5.94 5.27
CA VAL A 127 -1.35 -5.37 5.46
C VAL A 127 -1.28 -3.96 6.05
N ARG A 128 -2.24 -3.12 5.68
CA ARG A 128 -2.46 -1.82 6.29
C ARG A 128 -3.88 -1.74 6.83
N VAL A 129 -4.04 -1.18 8.04
CA VAL A 129 -5.32 -0.85 8.67
C VAL A 129 -5.25 0.50 9.35
N GLY A 130 -6.37 1.18 9.41
CA GLY A 130 -6.47 2.45 10.12
C GLY A 130 -7.83 3.12 9.95
N LEU A 131 -8.08 4.14 10.78
CA LEU A 131 -9.32 4.92 10.74
C LEU A 131 -9.43 5.78 9.47
N GLU A 132 -8.31 6.06 8.82
CA GLU A 132 -8.29 6.69 7.49
C GLU A 132 -8.98 5.79 6.47
N ASP A 133 -8.72 4.48 6.53
CA ASP A 133 -9.20 3.51 5.54
C ASP A 133 -10.61 3.01 5.88
N SER A 134 -10.93 2.84 7.18
CA SER A 134 -12.25 2.42 7.66
C SER A 134 -12.53 2.87 9.08
N LEU A 135 -13.70 3.45 9.28
CA LEU A 135 -14.20 3.80 10.62
C LEU A 135 -14.85 2.60 11.33
N TRP A 136 -15.03 1.46 10.66
CA TRP A 136 -15.84 0.36 11.16
C TRP A 136 -15.02 -0.79 11.72
N ASP A 137 -15.49 -1.34 12.84
CA ASP A 137 -14.96 -2.57 13.45
C ASP A 137 -15.91 -3.77 13.26
N GLY A 138 -16.98 -3.57 12.55
CA GLY A 138 -18.00 -4.55 12.24
C GLY A 138 -19.33 -3.88 11.88
N PRO A 139 -20.37 -4.64 11.50
CA PRO A 139 -21.67 -4.07 11.14
C PRO A 139 -22.22 -3.19 12.27
N GLY A 140 -22.45 -1.91 11.99
CA GLY A 140 -23.03 -0.96 12.93
C GLY A 140 -22.13 -0.55 14.13
N ARG A 141 -20.86 -0.97 14.16
CA ARG A 141 -19.92 -0.67 15.24
C ARG A 141 -18.73 0.10 14.72
N LEU A 142 -18.47 1.27 15.29
CA LEU A 142 -17.29 2.07 15.00
C LEU A 142 -16.06 1.49 15.72
N ALA A 143 -14.90 1.59 15.07
CA ALA A 143 -13.62 1.27 15.68
C ALA A 143 -13.24 2.34 16.72
N GLU A 144 -12.72 1.88 17.85
CA GLU A 144 -12.35 2.77 18.97
C GLU A 144 -11.10 3.62 18.66
N SER A 145 -10.15 3.06 17.90
CA SER A 145 -8.89 3.73 17.58
C SER A 145 -8.11 2.95 16.51
N ASN A 146 -7.08 3.57 15.95
CA ASN A 146 -6.09 2.88 15.11
C ASN A 146 -5.45 1.69 15.85
N ALA A 147 -5.09 1.87 17.12
CA ALA A 147 -4.51 0.81 17.94
C ALA A 147 -5.45 -0.38 18.12
N HIS A 148 -6.76 -0.14 18.18
CA HIS A 148 -7.77 -1.21 18.22
C HIS A 148 -7.74 -2.04 16.95
N GLN A 149 -7.76 -1.39 15.79
CA GLN A 149 -7.69 -2.08 14.49
C GLN A 149 -6.36 -2.84 14.31
N VAL A 150 -5.24 -2.26 14.72
CA VAL A 150 -3.93 -2.92 14.70
C VAL A 150 -3.90 -4.17 15.58
N ARG A 151 -4.44 -4.11 16.80
CA ARG A 151 -4.55 -5.31 17.66
C ARG A 151 -5.40 -6.40 17.02
N ARG A 152 -6.51 -6.02 16.40
CA ARG A 152 -7.40 -6.96 15.71
C ARG A 152 -6.70 -7.66 14.55
N VAL A 153 -6.04 -6.90 13.68
CA VAL A 153 -5.33 -7.48 12.53
C VAL A 153 -4.14 -8.33 12.97
N ARG A 154 -3.44 -7.91 14.02
CA ARG A 154 -2.37 -8.71 14.61
C ARG A 154 -2.86 -10.10 15.02
N GLY A 155 -4.00 -10.19 15.71
CA GLY A 155 -4.60 -11.48 16.08
C GLY A 155 -4.98 -12.34 14.87
N ILE A 156 -5.42 -11.73 13.77
CA ILE A 156 -5.71 -12.45 12.51
C ILE A 156 -4.42 -13.03 11.93
N ILE A 157 -3.35 -12.23 11.82
CA ILE A 157 -2.06 -12.64 11.24
C ILE A 157 -1.42 -13.75 12.08
N GLU A 158 -1.39 -13.59 13.40
CA GLU A 158 -0.88 -14.61 14.34
C GLU A 158 -1.73 -15.88 14.29
N GLY A 159 -3.06 -15.76 14.15
CA GLY A 159 -3.98 -16.88 13.95
C GLY A 159 -3.76 -17.66 12.65
N LEU A 160 -3.18 -17.02 11.62
CA LEU A 160 -2.72 -17.68 10.39
C LEU A 160 -1.34 -18.35 10.56
N GLY A 161 -0.77 -18.35 11.77
CA GLY A 161 0.55 -18.91 12.06
C GLY A 161 1.72 -18.05 11.54
N ARG A 162 1.49 -16.75 11.32
CA ARG A 162 2.52 -15.81 10.83
C ARG A 162 3.01 -14.91 11.96
N ALA A 163 4.27 -14.51 11.86
CA ALA A 163 4.88 -13.53 12.77
C ALA A 163 4.67 -12.09 12.27
N ILE A 164 4.67 -11.17 13.22
CA ILE A 164 4.71 -9.73 12.92
C ILE A 164 6.18 -9.31 12.84
N ALA A 165 6.56 -8.67 11.75
CA ALA A 165 7.90 -8.12 11.59
C ALA A 165 8.18 -7.01 12.63
N THR A 166 9.39 -7.00 13.15
CA THR A 166 9.87 -5.90 13.96
C THR A 166 10.19 -4.67 13.10
N PRO A 167 10.35 -3.48 13.69
CA PRO A 167 10.81 -2.31 12.95
C PRO A 167 12.17 -2.51 12.27
N ASP A 168 13.06 -3.30 12.85
CA ASP A 168 14.37 -3.59 12.27
C ASP A 168 14.24 -4.55 11.08
N ASP A 169 13.42 -5.61 11.19
CA ASP A 169 13.09 -6.48 10.06
C ASP A 169 12.53 -5.66 8.87
N ALA A 170 11.64 -4.70 9.15
CA ALA A 170 11.06 -3.85 8.10
C ALA A 170 12.13 -2.94 7.45
N ARG A 171 13.06 -2.39 8.23
CA ARG A 171 14.17 -1.58 7.71
C ARG A 171 15.08 -2.42 6.80
N ASP A 172 15.41 -3.62 7.23
CA ASP A 172 16.27 -4.52 6.47
C ASP A 172 15.60 -5.00 5.17
N MET A 173 14.35 -5.46 5.26
CA MET A 173 13.58 -5.92 4.08
C MET A 173 13.40 -4.82 3.03
N LEU A 174 13.14 -3.59 3.46
CA LEU A 174 12.88 -2.47 2.57
C LEU A 174 14.14 -1.64 2.27
N GLN A 175 15.28 -2.02 2.84
CA GLN A 175 16.55 -1.30 2.70
C GLN A 175 16.41 0.20 3.03
N LEU A 176 15.73 0.49 4.15
CA LEU A 176 15.50 1.87 4.58
C LEU A 176 16.79 2.47 5.17
N LYS A 177 16.90 3.80 5.11
CA LYS A 177 17.96 4.51 5.80
C LYS A 177 17.85 4.30 7.31
N GLY A 178 18.97 4.07 7.99
CA GLY A 178 19.03 4.10 9.44
C GLY A 178 18.92 5.52 9.99
N GLY A 179 18.63 5.65 11.29
CA GLY A 179 18.54 6.94 11.97
C GLY A 179 19.83 7.77 11.93
N ASP A 180 20.97 7.10 11.73
CA ASP A 180 22.30 7.70 11.55
C ASP A 180 22.51 8.41 10.20
N ARG A 181 21.58 8.19 9.25
CA ARG A 181 21.63 8.75 7.88
C ARG A 181 20.50 9.73 7.57
N VAL A 182 19.81 10.20 8.58
CA VAL A 182 18.78 11.24 8.47
C VAL A 182 19.24 12.50 9.18
N ALA A 183 18.91 13.67 8.59
CA ALA A 183 19.39 14.97 9.06
C ALA A 183 18.38 15.69 9.97
N PHE A 184 17.71 14.96 10.86
CA PHE A 184 16.81 15.52 11.87
C PHE A 184 16.89 14.76 13.17
#